data_9dc8a2dea95a4a9a23bf5758cee864c1
#
_entry.id   9dc8a2dea95a4a9a23bf5758cee864c1
#
_cell.length_a   1.000
_cell.length_b   1.000
_cell.length_c   1.000
_cell.angle_alpha   90.00
_cell.angle_beta   90.00
_cell.angle_gamma   90.00
#
_symmetry.space_group_name_H-M   'P 1'
#
loop_
_entity.id
_entity.type
_entity.pdbx_description
1 polymer ?
#
loop_
_entity_poly.entity_id
_entity_poly.type
_entity_poly.pdbx_seq_one_letter_code
_entity_poly.pdbx_strand_id
1 'polypeptide(L)'
;MGLAMTNSAAALALSARSVTHRFGDVVALDGVSLDIPEGEATAIVGESGSGKTTLLRCFNRLVEPDTGEIIVGDRDVRVQSPVELRRSIGYVQQHGGLLPHWRVLRNVALVPVLRGMRDAHDAARHALDLVGLPAADFGSRFPHELSGGQRQRVALARSIAARPGVILLDEPFGALDAISRSELQESFVGLRRELTLTTLLVTHDLAEAGRLGDQVVVMRKGKIEQRGPMRALVQSPATDYVARLIEKARAGLEPLLA
;
A
#
# COMPACT_ATOMS: atom_id res chain seq x y z
N MET A 1 5.11 27.15 -14.10
CA MET A 1 4.93 27.83 -12.80
C MET A 1 4.20 26.82 -11.90
N GLY A 2 4.98 26.06 -11.11
CA GLY A 2 4.48 24.93 -10.33
C GLY A 2 3.57 25.41 -9.20
N LEU A 3 2.36 24.90 -9.18
CA LEU A 3 1.52 24.93 -7.98
C LEU A 3 2.18 24.05 -6.94
N ALA A 4 2.88 24.67 -5.99
CA ALA A 4 3.43 23.99 -4.84
C ALA A 4 2.29 23.25 -4.11
N MET A 5 2.45 21.95 -3.90
CA MET A 5 1.58 21.12 -3.06
C MET A 5 1.70 21.56 -1.60
N THR A 6 1.18 22.75 -1.26
CA THR A 6 1.10 23.24 0.11
C THR A 6 -0.19 22.75 0.75
N ASN A 7 -0.36 21.47 0.97
CA ASN A 7 -1.22 20.85 1.99
C ASN A 7 -1.36 19.32 1.77
N SER A 8 -0.24 18.60 1.69
CA SER A 8 -0.30 17.15 1.96
C SER A 8 -0.73 16.99 3.42
N ALA A 9 -1.62 16.06 3.74
CA ALA A 9 -1.81 15.69 5.13
C ALA A 9 -0.46 15.25 5.70
N ALA A 10 -0.16 15.63 6.95
CA ALA A 10 1.04 15.13 7.62
C ALA A 10 1.06 13.60 7.55
N ALA A 11 2.25 13.02 7.37
CA ALA A 11 2.43 11.57 7.50
C ALA A 11 1.90 11.13 8.86
N LEU A 12 1.35 9.92 8.94
CA LEU A 12 0.78 9.36 10.17
C LEU A 12 1.42 8.00 10.42
N ALA A 13 1.90 7.76 11.63
CA ALA A 13 2.40 6.45 12.03
C ALA A 13 1.27 5.39 12.01
N LEU A 14 1.65 4.12 11.81
CA LEU A 14 0.76 2.97 11.92
C LEU A 14 1.26 2.04 13.03
N SER A 15 0.36 1.57 13.90
CA SER A 15 0.72 0.60 14.93
C SER A 15 -0.36 -0.47 15.07
N ALA A 16 0.09 -1.72 15.14
CA ALA A 16 -0.71 -2.88 15.52
C ALA A 16 -0.12 -3.44 16.82
N ARG A 17 -0.95 -3.68 17.84
CA ARG A 17 -0.51 -4.17 19.15
C ARG A 17 -1.24 -5.44 19.52
N SER A 18 -0.50 -6.56 19.56
CA SER A 18 -1.00 -7.91 19.94
C SER A 18 -2.29 -8.28 19.21
N VAL A 19 -2.36 -8.00 17.91
CA VAL A 19 -3.56 -8.17 17.09
C VAL A 19 -3.80 -9.63 16.79
N THR A 20 -4.99 -10.13 17.17
CA THR A 20 -5.47 -11.48 16.84
C THR A 20 -6.76 -11.39 16.06
N HIS A 21 -6.90 -12.21 15.02
CA HIS A 21 -8.14 -12.32 14.24
C HIS A 21 -8.34 -13.74 13.69
N ARG A 22 -9.58 -14.20 13.73
CA ARG A 22 -10.00 -15.53 13.24
C ARG A 22 -11.10 -15.39 12.19
N PHE A 23 -11.04 -16.23 11.19
CA PHE A 23 -12.15 -16.48 10.27
C PHE A 23 -12.69 -17.89 10.57
N GLY A 24 -13.76 -17.99 11.34
CA GLY A 24 -14.23 -19.27 11.86
C GLY A 24 -13.14 -19.95 12.68
N ASP A 25 -12.76 -21.17 12.29
CA ASP A 25 -11.70 -21.94 12.99
C ASP A 25 -10.26 -21.55 12.57
N VAL A 26 -10.10 -20.76 11.53
CA VAL A 26 -8.78 -20.39 11.00
C VAL A 26 -8.26 -19.14 11.70
N VAL A 27 -7.10 -19.27 12.38
CA VAL A 27 -6.39 -18.09 12.94
C VAL A 27 -5.63 -17.39 11.82
N ALA A 28 -6.11 -16.21 11.43
CA ALA A 28 -5.48 -15.41 10.38
C ALA A 28 -4.38 -14.48 10.93
N LEU A 29 -4.54 -13.99 12.17
CA LEU A 29 -3.54 -13.22 12.91
C LEU A 29 -3.47 -13.77 14.34
N ASP A 30 -2.25 -13.94 14.87
CA ASP A 30 -1.98 -14.54 16.18
C ASP A 30 -0.99 -13.66 16.96
N GLY A 31 -1.51 -12.66 17.70
CA GLY A 31 -0.75 -11.77 18.55
C GLY A 31 0.22 -10.84 17.79
N VAL A 32 -0.12 -10.41 16.58
CA VAL A 32 0.76 -9.62 15.71
C VAL A 32 0.96 -8.21 16.29
N SER A 33 2.24 -7.82 16.43
CA SER A 33 2.62 -6.44 16.78
C SER A 33 3.57 -5.87 15.72
N LEU A 34 3.25 -4.67 15.22
CA LEU A 34 3.99 -4.00 14.15
C LEU A 34 3.84 -2.49 14.29
N ASP A 35 4.96 -1.77 14.30
CA ASP A 35 4.99 -0.31 14.25
C ASP A 35 5.65 0.15 12.94
N ILE A 36 5.04 1.14 12.30
CA ILE A 36 5.53 1.79 11.08
C ILE A 36 5.62 3.28 11.37
N PRO A 37 6.83 3.84 11.47
CA PRO A 37 7.03 5.26 11.69
C PRO A 37 6.46 6.13 10.55
N GLU A 38 6.22 7.40 10.86
CA GLU A 38 5.76 8.39 9.88
C GLU A 38 6.73 8.49 8.69
N GLY A 39 6.19 8.47 7.48
CA GLY A 39 6.95 8.60 6.23
C GLY A 39 7.75 7.35 5.83
N GLU A 40 7.80 6.31 6.67
CA GLU A 40 8.46 5.05 6.33
C GLU A 40 7.57 4.11 5.51
N ALA A 41 8.23 3.26 4.72
CA ALA A 41 7.57 2.17 4.01
C ALA A 41 7.92 0.83 4.62
N THR A 42 6.89 0.07 4.98
CA THR A 42 7.03 -1.33 5.41
C THR A 42 6.37 -2.24 4.38
N ALA A 43 7.12 -3.20 3.88
CA ALA A 43 6.61 -4.24 2.99
C ALA A 43 6.43 -5.55 3.77
N ILE A 44 5.23 -6.14 3.70
CA ILE A 44 4.92 -7.44 4.30
C ILE A 44 4.96 -8.51 3.22
N VAL A 45 5.76 -9.54 3.46
CA VAL A 45 5.88 -10.71 2.57
C VAL A 45 5.55 -12.02 3.28
N GLY A 46 5.22 -13.04 2.53
CA GLY A 46 4.95 -14.39 3.02
C GLY A 46 4.03 -15.16 2.07
N GLU A 47 3.82 -16.44 2.38
CA GLU A 47 2.96 -17.34 1.60
C GLU A 47 1.49 -16.85 1.58
N SER A 48 0.71 -17.34 0.62
CA SER A 48 -0.74 -17.14 0.63
C SER A 48 -1.32 -17.70 1.93
N GLY A 49 -2.27 -16.96 2.51
CA GLY A 49 -2.88 -17.34 3.80
C GLY A 49 -2.02 -17.03 5.03
N SER A 50 -0.86 -16.37 4.91
CA SER A 50 -0.03 -16.00 6.08
C SER A 50 -0.57 -14.85 6.94
N GLY A 51 -1.67 -14.18 6.54
CA GLY A 51 -2.31 -13.10 7.30
C GLY A 51 -2.01 -11.68 6.82
N LYS A 52 -1.16 -11.49 5.81
CA LYS A 52 -0.71 -10.16 5.30
C LYS A 52 -1.85 -9.21 4.96
N THR A 53 -2.72 -9.63 4.05
CA THR A 53 -3.89 -8.84 3.61
C THR A 53 -4.87 -8.60 4.77
N THR A 54 -5.00 -9.57 5.70
CA THR A 54 -5.84 -9.41 6.89
C THR A 54 -5.29 -8.29 7.78
N LEU A 55 -3.97 -8.31 8.07
CA LEU A 55 -3.33 -7.26 8.86
C LEU A 55 -3.46 -5.88 8.20
N LEU A 56 -3.19 -5.79 6.88
CA LEU A 56 -3.36 -4.55 6.13
C LEU A 56 -4.79 -4.02 6.23
N ARG A 57 -5.79 -4.90 6.10
CA ARG A 57 -7.21 -4.54 6.17
C ARG A 57 -7.70 -4.17 7.56
N CYS A 58 -6.96 -4.49 8.62
CA CYS A 58 -7.26 -3.99 9.95
C CYS A 58 -7.02 -2.47 10.03
N PHE A 59 -6.01 -1.91 9.36
CA PHE A 59 -5.72 -0.47 9.40
C PHE A 59 -6.79 0.40 8.75
N ASN A 60 -7.57 -0.12 7.80
CA ASN A 60 -8.70 0.61 7.20
C ASN A 60 -10.07 0.11 7.68
N ARG A 61 -10.11 -0.73 8.73
CA ARG A 61 -11.33 -1.34 9.28
C ARG A 61 -12.20 -2.08 8.26
N LEU A 62 -11.58 -2.67 7.23
CA LEU A 62 -12.24 -3.68 6.39
C LEU A 62 -12.28 -5.04 7.09
N VAL A 63 -11.36 -5.25 8.04
CA VAL A 63 -11.36 -6.34 9.01
C VAL A 63 -11.25 -5.72 10.40
N GLU A 64 -12.08 -6.12 11.34
CA GLU A 64 -11.95 -5.74 12.74
C GLU A 64 -11.31 -6.89 13.52
N PRO A 65 -10.19 -6.68 14.21
CA PRO A 65 -9.53 -7.73 14.96
C PRO A 65 -10.38 -8.15 16.19
N ASP A 66 -10.29 -9.44 16.55
CA ASP A 66 -10.99 -9.97 17.73
C ASP A 66 -10.36 -9.43 19.01
N THR A 67 -9.01 -9.30 19.04
CA THR A 67 -8.27 -8.71 20.18
C THR A 67 -7.11 -7.86 19.68
N GLY A 68 -6.54 -7.05 20.57
CA GLY A 68 -5.45 -6.13 20.26
C GLY A 68 -5.95 -4.76 19.80
N GLU A 69 -5.03 -3.92 19.38
CA GLU A 69 -5.30 -2.52 19.00
C GLU A 69 -4.69 -2.21 17.64
N ILE A 70 -5.39 -1.42 16.85
CA ILE A 70 -4.90 -0.84 15.59
C ILE A 70 -4.97 0.69 15.70
N ILE A 71 -3.84 1.34 15.52
CA ILE A 71 -3.69 2.79 15.68
C ILE A 71 -3.23 3.38 14.34
N VAL A 72 -3.87 4.46 13.91
CA VAL A 72 -3.49 5.28 12.75
C VAL A 72 -3.29 6.71 13.24
N GLY A 73 -2.05 7.19 13.14
CA GLY A 73 -1.62 8.42 13.81
C GLY A 73 -1.64 8.23 15.33
N ASP A 74 -2.47 9.01 16.01
CA ASP A 74 -2.64 8.98 17.47
C ASP A 74 -3.95 8.30 17.93
N ARG A 75 -4.74 7.71 17.01
CA ARG A 75 -6.11 7.25 17.29
C ARG A 75 -6.31 5.76 16.99
N ASP A 76 -6.91 5.06 17.94
CA ASP A 76 -7.44 3.71 17.67
C ASP A 76 -8.50 3.79 16.56
N VAL A 77 -8.39 2.93 15.56
CA VAL A 77 -9.32 2.91 14.42
C VAL A 77 -10.76 2.61 14.85
N ARG A 78 -10.98 1.95 16.00
CA ARG A 78 -12.31 1.59 16.51
C ARG A 78 -13.12 2.78 16.99
N VAL A 79 -12.45 3.85 17.47
CA VAL A 79 -13.12 5.07 17.92
C VAL A 79 -13.40 6.06 16.81
N GLN A 80 -12.90 5.78 15.60
CA GLN A 80 -13.10 6.63 14.42
C GLN A 80 -14.31 6.14 13.59
N SER A 81 -14.97 7.05 12.87
CA SER A 81 -15.93 6.65 11.85
C SER A 81 -15.23 5.82 10.76
N PRO A 82 -15.69 4.60 10.43
CA PRO A 82 -15.08 3.79 9.37
C PRO A 82 -15.04 4.50 8.01
N VAL A 83 -16.05 5.33 7.74
CA VAL A 83 -16.14 6.10 6.49
C VAL A 83 -15.08 7.19 6.44
N GLU A 84 -14.90 7.94 7.53
CA GLU A 84 -13.90 9.00 7.60
C GLU A 84 -12.48 8.44 7.59
N LEU A 85 -12.23 7.37 8.34
CA LEU A 85 -10.95 6.66 8.33
C LEU A 85 -10.59 6.22 6.90
N ARG A 86 -11.50 5.54 6.19
CA ARG A 86 -11.25 5.07 4.82
C ARG A 86 -11.08 6.20 3.81
N ARG A 87 -11.70 7.37 4.05
CA ARG A 87 -11.48 8.57 3.22
C ARG A 87 -10.13 9.24 3.50
N SER A 88 -9.55 9.05 4.70
CA SER A 88 -8.25 9.63 5.07
C SER A 88 -7.06 8.79 4.64
N ILE A 89 -7.24 7.51 4.33
CA ILE A 89 -6.21 6.55 3.95
C ILE A 89 -6.31 6.27 2.45
N GLY A 90 -5.18 6.35 1.73
CA GLY A 90 -5.07 5.83 0.37
C GLY A 90 -5.11 4.31 0.37
N TYR A 91 -5.92 3.69 -0.48
CA TYR A 91 -5.98 2.24 -0.57
C TYR A 91 -6.00 1.75 -2.01
N VAL A 92 -5.03 0.91 -2.36
CA VAL A 92 -4.95 0.21 -3.64
C VAL A 92 -5.20 -1.28 -3.41
N GLN A 93 -6.28 -1.80 -3.98
CA GLN A 93 -6.65 -3.21 -3.92
C GLN A 93 -5.89 -4.01 -4.98
N GLN A 94 -5.75 -5.31 -4.75
CA GLN A 94 -5.08 -6.27 -5.64
C GLN A 94 -5.46 -6.17 -7.14
N HIS A 95 -6.72 -5.83 -7.44
CA HIS A 95 -7.22 -5.68 -8.82
C HIS A 95 -7.55 -4.22 -9.18
N GLY A 96 -6.95 -3.25 -8.49
CA GLY A 96 -7.16 -1.81 -8.70
C GLY A 96 -8.52 -1.29 -8.24
N GLY A 97 -9.59 -2.07 -8.32
CA GLY A 97 -10.94 -1.73 -7.81
C GLY A 97 -11.56 -0.49 -8.45
N LEU A 98 -11.25 -0.18 -9.72
CA LEU A 98 -11.87 0.93 -10.45
C LEU A 98 -13.34 0.66 -10.74
N LEU A 99 -14.16 1.70 -10.69
CA LEU A 99 -15.56 1.64 -11.07
C LEU A 99 -15.66 1.57 -12.61
N PRO A 100 -16.10 0.44 -13.19
CA PRO A 100 -15.96 0.19 -14.63
C PRO A 100 -16.83 1.10 -15.50
N HIS A 101 -17.94 1.59 -14.96
CA HIS A 101 -18.89 2.49 -15.62
C HIS A 101 -18.58 3.99 -15.42
N TRP A 102 -17.45 4.32 -14.74
CA TRP A 102 -16.99 5.68 -14.56
C TRP A 102 -15.72 5.94 -15.38
N ARG A 103 -15.64 7.16 -15.91
CA ARG A 103 -14.44 7.62 -16.58
C ARG A 103 -13.27 7.72 -15.61
N VAL A 104 -12.05 7.67 -16.11
CA VAL A 104 -10.79 7.72 -15.34
C VAL A 104 -10.77 8.93 -14.40
N LEU A 105 -11.00 10.13 -14.90
CA LEU A 105 -10.98 11.34 -14.07
C LEU A 105 -12.01 11.26 -12.93
N ARG A 106 -13.19 10.72 -13.18
CA ARG A 106 -14.23 10.56 -12.15
C ARG A 106 -13.84 9.49 -11.11
N ASN A 107 -13.19 8.40 -11.55
CA ASN A 107 -12.64 7.40 -10.64
C ASN A 107 -11.63 8.02 -9.67
N VAL A 108 -10.70 8.84 -10.19
CA VAL A 108 -9.64 9.47 -9.40
C VAL A 108 -10.20 10.57 -8.48
N ALA A 109 -11.19 11.34 -8.94
CA ALA A 109 -11.83 12.39 -8.15
C ALA A 109 -12.77 11.87 -7.04
N LEU A 110 -13.04 10.56 -6.97
CA LEU A 110 -14.03 9.99 -6.06
C LEU A 110 -13.79 10.41 -4.60
N VAL A 111 -12.62 10.14 -4.05
CA VAL A 111 -12.34 10.44 -2.64
C VAL A 111 -12.23 11.93 -2.38
N PRO A 112 -11.53 12.75 -3.20
CA PRO A 112 -11.57 14.20 -3.09
C PRO A 112 -13.00 14.79 -3.03
N VAL A 113 -13.90 14.35 -3.93
CA VAL A 113 -15.31 14.78 -3.93
C VAL A 113 -16.03 14.35 -2.65
N LEU A 114 -15.86 13.11 -2.21
CA LEU A 114 -16.48 12.61 -0.97
C LEU A 114 -15.95 13.31 0.30
N ARG A 115 -14.76 13.89 0.25
CA ARG A 115 -14.20 14.74 1.31
C ARG A 115 -14.61 16.21 1.21
N GLY A 116 -15.38 16.58 0.19
CA GLY A 116 -15.81 17.96 -0.02
C GLY A 116 -14.67 18.92 -0.40
N MET A 117 -13.58 18.41 -1.00
CA MET A 117 -12.46 19.24 -1.42
C MET A 117 -12.91 20.19 -2.55
N ARG A 118 -12.64 21.50 -2.40
CA ARG A 118 -13.00 22.50 -3.40
C ARG A 118 -12.26 22.32 -4.72
N ASP A 119 -11.03 21.79 -4.65
CA ASP A 119 -10.12 21.51 -5.76
C ASP A 119 -10.14 20.03 -6.20
N ALA A 120 -11.23 19.28 -5.90
CA ALA A 120 -11.29 17.84 -6.11
C ALA A 120 -10.91 17.37 -7.52
N HIS A 121 -11.36 18.08 -8.55
CA HIS A 121 -11.03 17.74 -9.94
C HIS A 121 -9.60 18.12 -10.33
N ASP A 122 -9.06 19.20 -9.79
CA ASP A 122 -7.66 19.60 -10.03
C ASP A 122 -6.71 18.66 -9.29
N ALA A 123 -7.05 18.26 -8.07
CA ALA A 123 -6.33 17.22 -7.32
C ALA A 123 -6.30 15.88 -8.08
N ALA A 124 -7.43 15.52 -8.71
CA ALA A 124 -7.50 14.30 -9.53
C ALA A 124 -6.65 14.40 -10.81
N ARG A 125 -6.66 15.56 -11.50
CA ARG A 125 -5.79 15.80 -12.66
C ARG A 125 -4.31 15.69 -12.27
N HIS A 126 -3.93 16.39 -11.21
CA HIS A 126 -2.58 16.36 -10.70
C HIS A 126 -2.13 14.93 -10.30
N ALA A 127 -2.99 14.17 -9.62
CA ALA A 127 -2.69 12.80 -9.26
C ALA A 127 -2.49 11.89 -10.50
N LEU A 128 -3.22 12.13 -11.59
CA LEU A 128 -3.01 11.44 -12.87
C LEU A 128 -1.66 11.82 -13.51
N ASP A 129 -1.29 13.10 -13.45
CA ASP A 129 0.01 13.56 -13.97
C ASP A 129 1.17 12.92 -13.21
N LEU A 130 1.08 12.80 -11.87
CA LEU A 130 2.08 12.17 -11.01
C LEU A 130 2.33 10.69 -11.36
N VAL A 131 1.33 9.99 -11.90
CA VAL A 131 1.49 8.59 -12.33
C VAL A 131 1.76 8.44 -13.84
N GLY A 132 2.05 9.55 -14.53
CA GLY A 132 2.37 9.56 -15.97
C GLY A 132 1.17 9.29 -16.89
N LEU A 133 -0.05 9.65 -16.46
CA LEU A 133 -1.30 9.52 -17.21
C LEU A 133 -2.03 10.87 -17.31
N PRO A 134 -1.56 11.83 -18.13
CA PRO A 134 -2.17 13.15 -18.20
C PRO A 134 -3.68 13.10 -18.41
N ALA A 135 -4.41 13.87 -17.63
CA ALA A 135 -5.87 13.86 -17.66
C ALA A 135 -6.46 14.30 -19.01
N ALA A 136 -5.72 15.10 -19.80
CA ALA A 136 -6.10 15.47 -21.16
C ALA A 136 -6.26 14.27 -22.08
N ASP A 137 -5.37 13.27 -21.94
CA ASP A 137 -5.32 12.09 -22.81
C ASP A 137 -6.11 10.90 -22.23
N PHE A 138 -6.16 10.78 -20.91
CA PHE A 138 -6.71 9.60 -20.23
C PHE A 138 -8.00 9.87 -19.46
N GLY A 139 -8.27 11.13 -19.04
CA GLY A 139 -9.35 11.45 -18.12
C GLY A 139 -10.76 11.09 -18.62
N SER A 140 -10.98 11.14 -19.93
CA SER A 140 -12.27 10.80 -20.58
C SER A 140 -12.45 9.30 -20.85
N ARG A 141 -11.38 8.47 -20.78
CA ARG A 141 -11.45 7.04 -21.04
C ARG A 141 -12.15 6.28 -19.91
N PHE A 142 -12.64 5.09 -20.23
CA PHE A 142 -13.16 4.14 -19.27
C PHE A 142 -12.09 3.11 -18.89
N PRO A 143 -12.19 2.44 -17.73
CA PRO A 143 -11.21 1.43 -17.30
C PRO A 143 -10.97 0.28 -18.30
N HIS A 144 -11.98 -0.11 -19.06
CA HIS A 144 -11.86 -1.17 -20.08
C HIS A 144 -11.05 -0.74 -21.31
N GLU A 145 -10.85 0.56 -21.54
CA GLU A 145 -10.04 1.12 -22.64
C GLU A 145 -8.56 1.24 -22.25
N LEU A 146 -8.18 0.85 -21.04
CA LEU A 146 -6.83 0.95 -20.51
C LEU A 146 -6.12 -0.40 -20.52
N SER A 147 -4.77 -0.38 -20.68
CA SER A 147 -3.94 -1.55 -20.40
C SER A 147 -3.97 -1.91 -18.90
N GLY A 148 -3.48 -3.09 -18.52
CA GLY A 148 -3.36 -3.52 -17.12
C GLY A 148 -2.54 -2.53 -16.30
N GLY A 149 -1.38 -2.11 -16.80
CA GLY A 149 -0.51 -1.13 -16.15
C GLY A 149 -1.16 0.25 -16.02
N GLN A 150 -1.87 0.71 -17.06
CA GLN A 150 -2.60 1.98 -16.99
C GLN A 150 -3.72 1.94 -15.94
N ARG A 151 -4.48 0.83 -15.86
CA ARG A 151 -5.49 0.66 -14.79
C ARG A 151 -4.86 0.75 -13.40
N GLN A 152 -3.70 0.13 -13.21
CA GLN A 152 -3.01 0.15 -11.92
C GLN A 152 -2.48 1.54 -11.58
N ARG A 153 -1.92 2.28 -12.56
CA ARG A 153 -1.55 3.70 -12.39
C ARG A 153 -2.76 4.57 -12.01
N VAL A 154 -3.93 4.35 -12.62
CA VAL A 154 -5.17 5.06 -12.26
C VAL A 154 -5.61 4.71 -10.83
N ALA A 155 -5.50 3.45 -10.40
CA ALA A 155 -5.82 3.05 -9.03
C ALA A 155 -4.87 3.71 -8.01
N LEU A 156 -3.58 3.82 -8.35
CA LEU A 156 -2.61 4.56 -7.55
C LEU A 156 -2.94 6.06 -7.50
N ALA A 157 -3.22 6.70 -8.66
CA ALA A 157 -3.65 8.10 -8.70
C ALA A 157 -4.87 8.35 -7.83
N ARG A 158 -5.89 7.47 -7.88
CA ARG A 158 -7.09 7.57 -7.04
C ARG A 158 -6.74 7.52 -5.54
N SER A 159 -5.79 6.67 -5.16
CA SER A 159 -5.41 6.49 -3.75
C SER A 159 -4.70 7.72 -3.17
N ILE A 160 -3.99 8.51 -3.99
CA ILE A 160 -3.23 9.69 -3.56
C ILE A 160 -3.95 11.01 -3.80
N ALA A 161 -5.00 11.04 -4.65
CA ALA A 161 -5.68 12.28 -5.06
C ALA A 161 -6.25 13.08 -3.89
N ALA A 162 -6.66 12.41 -2.80
CA ALA A 162 -7.15 13.07 -1.58
C ALA A 162 -6.01 13.51 -0.64
N ARG A 163 -4.75 13.41 -1.07
CA ARG A 163 -3.55 13.78 -0.29
C ARG A 163 -3.52 13.09 1.09
N PRO A 164 -3.57 11.75 1.16
CA PRO A 164 -3.54 11.04 2.42
C PRO A 164 -2.17 11.13 3.10
N GLY A 165 -2.10 10.94 4.42
CA GLY A 165 -0.83 10.75 5.14
C GLY A 165 -0.36 9.28 5.15
N VAL A 166 -1.25 8.34 4.82
CA VAL A 166 -1.02 6.89 4.80
C VAL A 166 -1.51 6.30 3.49
N ILE A 167 -0.75 5.37 2.93
CA ILE A 167 -1.18 4.53 1.81
C ILE A 167 -1.03 3.03 2.12
N LEU A 168 -2.08 2.28 1.86
CA LEU A 168 -2.11 0.82 1.99
C LEU A 168 -2.17 0.20 0.58
N LEU A 169 -1.28 -0.74 0.29
CA LEU A 169 -1.15 -1.36 -1.03
C LEU A 169 -1.24 -2.89 -0.89
N ASP A 170 -2.27 -3.49 -1.46
CA ASP A 170 -2.53 -4.94 -1.42
C ASP A 170 -2.18 -5.56 -2.77
N GLU A 171 -0.97 -6.14 -2.92
CA GLU A 171 -0.40 -6.71 -4.14
C GLU A 171 -0.53 -5.80 -5.39
N PRO A 172 -0.09 -4.53 -5.31
CA PRO A 172 -0.41 -3.52 -6.31
C PRO A 172 0.25 -3.78 -7.69
N PHE A 173 1.27 -4.62 -7.76
CA PHE A 173 2.05 -4.83 -9.00
C PHE A 173 1.92 -6.25 -9.56
N GLY A 174 1.17 -7.14 -8.90
CA GLY A 174 1.11 -8.57 -9.23
C GLY A 174 0.56 -8.90 -10.63
N ALA A 175 -0.33 -8.06 -11.17
CA ALA A 175 -0.98 -8.28 -12.47
C ALA A 175 -0.25 -7.64 -13.66
N LEU A 176 0.97 -7.12 -13.47
CA LEU A 176 1.72 -6.39 -14.49
C LEU A 176 2.80 -7.27 -15.14
N ASP A 177 3.07 -7.03 -16.43
CA ASP A 177 4.27 -7.54 -17.07
C ASP A 177 5.54 -6.96 -16.44
N ALA A 178 6.71 -7.57 -16.67
CA ALA A 178 7.94 -7.22 -15.98
C ALA A 178 8.40 -5.77 -16.23
N ILE A 179 8.23 -5.25 -17.45
CA ILE A 179 8.64 -3.89 -17.81
C ILE A 179 7.74 -2.88 -17.15
N SER A 180 6.42 -2.98 -17.34
CA SER A 180 5.43 -2.10 -16.72
C SER A 180 5.50 -2.11 -15.20
N ARG A 181 5.83 -3.28 -14.61
CA ARG A 181 6.02 -3.43 -13.16
C ARG A 181 7.22 -2.61 -12.67
N SER A 182 8.39 -2.75 -13.32
CA SER A 182 9.61 -2.02 -12.94
C SER A 182 9.39 -0.50 -13.01
N GLU A 183 8.84 -0.02 -14.13
CA GLU A 183 8.55 1.40 -14.31
C GLU A 183 7.59 1.96 -13.25
N LEU A 184 6.53 1.21 -12.93
CA LEU A 184 5.56 1.65 -11.92
C LEU A 184 6.14 1.63 -10.49
N GLN A 185 6.99 0.65 -10.18
CA GLN A 185 7.69 0.58 -8.90
C GLN A 185 8.65 1.76 -8.72
N GLU A 186 9.45 2.09 -9.74
CA GLU A 186 10.34 3.25 -9.72
C GLU A 186 9.57 4.56 -9.54
N SER A 187 8.51 4.74 -10.33
CA SER A 187 7.62 5.90 -10.21
C SER A 187 7.01 6.00 -8.80
N PHE A 188 6.58 4.87 -8.22
CA PHE A 188 6.01 4.84 -6.88
C PHE A 188 7.03 5.21 -5.79
N VAL A 189 8.27 4.74 -5.89
CA VAL A 189 9.34 5.11 -4.92
C VAL A 189 9.57 6.63 -4.94
N GLY A 190 9.66 7.24 -6.13
CA GLY A 190 9.79 8.69 -6.27
C GLY A 190 8.61 9.43 -5.64
N LEU A 191 7.39 9.04 -6.01
CA LEU A 191 6.14 9.62 -5.53
C LEU A 191 5.99 9.54 -4.01
N ARG A 192 6.29 8.37 -3.41
CA ARG A 192 6.21 8.14 -1.97
C ARG A 192 7.12 9.10 -1.19
N ARG A 193 8.34 9.30 -1.70
CA ARG A 193 9.32 10.22 -1.09
C ARG A 193 8.89 11.68 -1.22
N GLU A 194 8.44 12.07 -2.40
CA GLU A 194 7.97 13.43 -2.67
C GLU A 194 6.78 13.82 -1.77
N LEU A 195 5.83 12.90 -1.59
CA LEU A 195 4.62 13.13 -0.80
C LEU A 195 4.80 12.77 0.69
N THR A 196 5.96 12.26 1.11
CA THR A 196 6.25 11.82 2.49
C THR A 196 5.16 10.87 3.02
N LEU A 197 4.81 9.83 2.23
CA LEU A 197 3.73 8.90 2.56
C LEU A 197 4.22 7.79 3.50
N THR A 198 3.54 7.60 4.62
CA THR A 198 3.66 6.34 5.37
C THR A 198 3.00 5.22 4.55
N THR A 199 3.75 4.16 4.29
CA THR A 199 3.34 3.11 3.36
C THR A 199 3.32 1.74 4.02
N LEU A 200 2.22 1.02 3.89
CA LEU A 200 2.15 -0.40 4.17
C LEU A 200 1.83 -1.15 2.87
N LEU A 201 2.76 -1.97 2.42
CA LEU A 201 2.68 -2.75 1.19
C LEU A 201 2.61 -4.24 1.52
N VAL A 202 1.69 -4.95 0.89
CA VAL A 202 1.65 -6.42 0.89
C VAL A 202 2.06 -6.93 -0.48
N THR A 203 2.99 -7.88 -0.50
CA THR A 203 3.42 -8.57 -1.71
C THR A 203 3.80 -10.03 -1.41
N HIS A 204 3.88 -10.86 -2.43
CA HIS A 204 4.45 -12.21 -2.34
C HIS A 204 5.88 -12.27 -2.89
N ASP A 205 6.38 -11.17 -3.44
CA ASP A 205 7.72 -11.06 -4.03
C ASP A 205 8.69 -10.35 -3.06
N LEU A 206 9.72 -11.09 -2.62
CA LEU A 206 10.71 -10.59 -1.66
C LEU A 206 11.62 -9.51 -2.27
N ALA A 207 11.94 -9.61 -3.57
CA ALA A 207 12.73 -8.59 -4.26
C ALA A 207 11.95 -7.28 -4.39
N GLU A 208 10.65 -7.36 -4.69
CA GLU A 208 9.75 -6.22 -4.66
C GLU A 208 9.72 -5.57 -3.26
N ALA A 209 9.55 -6.37 -2.20
CA ALA A 209 9.55 -5.88 -0.83
C ALA A 209 10.84 -5.14 -0.47
N GLY A 210 11.99 -5.68 -0.87
CA GLY A 210 13.30 -5.06 -0.64
C GLY A 210 13.53 -3.78 -1.42
N ARG A 211 12.92 -3.65 -2.61
CA ARG A 211 13.00 -2.44 -3.44
C ARG A 211 12.12 -1.32 -2.91
N LEU A 212 10.94 -1.65 -2.41
CA LEU A 212 9.89 -0.68 -2.07
C LEU A 212 9.80 -0.35 -0.59
N GLY A 213 10.22 -1.27 0.30
CA GLY A 213 10.17 -1.09 1.75
C GLY A 213 11.49 -0.63 2.34
N ASP A 214 11.44 0.33 3.27
CA ASP A 214 12.55 0.66 4.15
C ASP A 214 12.73 -0.46 5.18
N GLN A 215 11.61 -1.11 5.56
CA GLN A 215 11.55 -2.32 6.38
C GLN A 215 10.80 -3.43 5.65
N VAL A 216 11.25 -4.65 5.83
CA VAL A 216 10.55 -5.85 5.36
C VAL A 216 10.11 -6.69 6.55
N VAL A 217 8.87 -7.12 6.53
CA VAL A 217 8.25 -8.00 7.53
C VAL A 217 7.91 -9.32 6.86
N VAL A 218 8.47 -10.40 7.34
CA VAL A 218 8.14 -11.75 6.87
C VAL A 218 7.06 -12.33 7.78
N MET A 219 5.89 -12.64 7.19
CA MET A 219 4.78 -13.26 7.91
C MET A 219 4.59 -14.73 7.51
N ARG A 220 4.25 -15.56 8.51
CA ARG A 220 3.91 -16.97 8.31
C ARG A 220 2.86 -17.41 9.34
N LYS A 221 1.79 -18.07 8.90
CA LYS A 221 0.75 -18.65 9.77
C LYS A 221 0.23 -17.67 10.82
N GLY A 222 -0.06 -16.42 10.41
CA GLY A 222 -0.61 -15.38 11.26
C GLY A 222 0.41 -14.70 12.19
N LYS A 223 1.70 -15.00 12.10
CA LYS A 223 2.76 -14.42 12.95
C LYS A 223 3.83 -13.70 12.12
N ILE A 224 4.54 -12.79 12.77
CA ILE A 224 5.76 -12.20 12.22
C ILE A 224 6.92 -13.14 12.56
N GLU A 225 7.61 -13.65 11.54
CA GLU A 225 8.81 -14.50 11.67
C GLU A 225 10.07 -13.64 11.84
N GLN A 226 10.17 -12.56 11.07
CA GLN A 226 11.30 -11.62 11.12
C GLN A 226 10.88 -10.26 10.57
N ARG A 227 11.51 -9.20 11.08
CA ARG A 227 11.42 -7.84 10.52
C ARG A 227 12.79 -7.16 10.51
N GLY A 228 13.00 -6.27 9.57
CA GLY A 228 14.21 -5.46 9.45
C GLY A 228 14.42 -4.95 8.02
N PRO A 229 15.47 -4.16 7.77
CA PRO A 229 15.85 -3.82 6.41
C PRO A 229 16.26 -5.10 5.65
N MET A 230 16.02 -5.14 4.34
CA MET A 230 16.27 -6.34 3.50
C MET A 230 17.67 -6.91 3.72
N ARG A 231 18.68 -6.05 3.80
CA ARG A 231 20.08 -6.47 4.02
C ARG A 231 20.24 -7.29 5.31
N ALA A 232 19.58 -6.90 6.39
CA ALA A 232 19.65 -7.62 7.67
C ALA A 232 18.97 -9.00 7.58
N LEU A 233 17.84 -9.10 6.86
CA LEU A 233 17.16 -10.38 6.64
C LEU A 233 18.06 -11.36 5.87
N VAL A 234 18.74 -10.88 4.83
CA VAL A 234 19.64 -11.71 3.98
C VAL A 234 20.88 -12.15 4.74
N GLN A 235 21.47 -11.26 5.56
CA GLN A 235 22.68 -11.57 6.33
C GLN A 235 22.44 -12.54 7.50
N SER A 236 21.26 -12.45 8.12
CA SER A 236 20.93 -13.22 9.34
C SER A 236 19.45 -13.62 9.33
N PRO A 237 19.07 -14.61 8.51
CA PRO A 237 17.70 -15.13 8.52
C PRO A 237 17.40 -15.78 9.88
N ALA A 238 16.29 -15.33 10.52
CA ALA A 238 15.93 -15.77 11.87
C ALA A 238 15.39 -17.22 11.91
N THR A 239 14.86 -17.72 10.80
CA THR A 239 14.30 -19.07 10.73
C THR A 239 14.62 -19.72 9.38
N ASP A 240 14.56 -21.06 9.33
CA ASP A 240 14.71 -21.82 8.06
C ASP A 240 13.69 -21.40 7.00
N TYR A 241 12.52 -20.91 7.42
CA TYR A 241 11.52 -20.41 6.50
C TYR A 241 12.00 -19.13 5.80
N VAL A 242 12.54 -18.19 6.57
CA VAL A 242 13.09 -16.94 6.01
C VAL A 242 14.28 -17.24 5.12
N ALA A 243 15.19 -18.15 5.53
CA ALA A 243 16.34 -18.56 4.72
C ALA A 243 15.91 -19.12 3.35
N ARG A 244 14.93 -20.04 3.33
CA ARG A 244 14.40 -20.60 2.08
C ARG A 244 13.69 -19.56 1.20
N LEU A 245 13.01 -18.59 1.81
CA LEU A 245 12.36 -17.51 1.07
C LEU A 245 13.39 -16.62 0.36
N ILE A 246 14.49 -16.30 1.05
CA ILE A 246 15.62 -15.53 0.51
C ILE A 246 16.31 -16.30 -0.61
N GLU A 247 16.59 -17.59 -0.43
CA GLU A 247 17.24 -18.42 -1.45
C GLU A 247 16.44 -18.46 -2.75
N LYS A 248 15.12 -18.63 -2.66
CA LYS A 248 14.23 -18.58 -3.83
C LYS A 248 14.22 -17.24 -4.56
N ALA A 249 14.42 -16.13 -3.83
CA ALA A 249 14.40 -14.78 -4.38
C ALA A 249 15.80 -14.25 -4.76
N ARG A 250 16.86 -15.04 -4.57
CA ARG A 250 18.27 -14.60 -4.61
C ARG A 250 18.62 -13.80 -5.87
N ALA A 251 18.25 -14.29 -7.04
CA ALA A 251 18.54 -13.63 -8.31
C ALA A 251 17.91 -12.21 -8.41
N GLY A 252 16.76 -11.98 -7.78
CA GLY A 252 16.09 -10.69 -7.71
C GLY A 252 16.64 -9.76 -6.62
N LEU A 253 17.36 -10.31 -5.63
CA LEU A 253 17.89 -9.55 -4.48
C LEU A 253 19.32 -9.04 -4.71
N GLU A 254 20.11 -9.66 -5.57
CA GLU A 254 21.50 -9.27 -5.82
C GLU A 254 21.70 -7.76 -6.07
N PRO A 255 20.88 -7.09 -6.90
CA PRO A 255 21.01 -5.65 -7.13
C PRO A 255 20.74 -4.77 -5.89
N LEU A 256 20.07 -5.30 -4.87
CA LEU A 256 19.72 -4.58 -3.64
C LEU A 256 20.77 -4.74 -2.53
N LEU A 257 21.76 -5.60 -2.73
CA LEU A 257 22.77 -5.96 -1.74
C LEU A 257 24.13 -5.36 -2.06
N ALA A 258 24.31 -4.86 -3.28
CA ALA A 258 25.48 -4.13 -3.74
C ALA A 258 25.46 -2.69 -3.23
#